data_2afbad0a7c901c877ca971bb71bc1ac5
#
_entry.id   2afbad0a7c901c877ca971bb71bc1ac5
#
_cell.length_a   1.000
_cell.length_b   1.000
_cell.length_c   1.000
_cell.angle_alpha   90.00
_cell.angle_beta   90.00
_cell.angle_gamma   90.00
#
_symmetry.space_group_name_H-M   'P 1'
#
loop_
_entity.id
_entity.type
_entity.pdbx_description
1 polymer ?
#
loop_
_entity_poly.entity_id
_entity_poly.type
_entity_poly.pdbx_seq_one_letter_code
_entity_poly.pdbx_strand_id
1 'polypeptide(L)'
;LIKSNGKNIWYKQSMAQNQPVQVLAFSDRASDLLIDENAKERFQNIGLLLACGDIPYYYIERVMGSFGVPTFFVRGNHDNLEEFSAKGIRRKPMGAINLDSDLVNHNNILIAGFEGSVRYKEGPFMYSQTEMWIKVINLIPKMVWNKVMYGRYLDILISHAPPAGLYPETDHVHQGFKAFIWLIKTFKPSYHFHGHIHIDRANEKGEYMLGQTQVLNTYPYVNIEVQAGKKHYQIGKSTHVRPSNLANALEDFRDARRKASLEIILDSIRRKPSNLLSFEEINNQIKEKSFQIRGLHKIPLDAIVGSVGRYQDFTRKFFPRREGNKERWVAIRKKFTSTDTMEPIEVYQIGEVYFVLDGNHRVSVARQNHESYIQAYVTLIETNLPLSPEDDAEDIILKTQHVNFIETTKLDHLRPKVDFSVTAPGQY
;
A
#
# COMPACT_ATOMS: atom_id res chain seq x y z
N LEU A 1 -49.02 28.98 -19.99
CA LEU A 1 -48.61 29.98 -20.99
C LEU A 1 -48.21 31.27 -20.28
N ILE A 2 -46.95 31.39 -19.89
CA ILE A 2 -46.34 32.69 -19.56
C ILE A 2 -45.07 32.77 -20.40
N LYS A 3 -45.13 33.54 -21.48
CA LYS A 3 -43.98 34.00 -22.23
C LYS A 3 -43.25 35.03 -21.37
N SER A 4 -42.06 34.80 -20.97
CA SER A 4 -41.12 35.86 -20.57
C SER A 4 -39.75 35.54 -21.17
N ASN A 5 -39.40 36.37 -22.13
CA ASN A 5 -38.09 36.75 -22.66
C ASN A 5 -36.95 35.74 -22.42
N GLY A 6 -36.89 34.73 -23.30
CA GLY A 6 -35.70 33.90 -23.48
C GLY A 6 -34.61 34.69 -24.21
N LYS A 7 -33.76 35.36 -23.49
CA LYS A 7 -32.40 35.71 -23.91
C LYS A 7 -31.50 35.79 -22.66
N ASN A 8 -30.46 34.92 -22.66
CA ASN A 8 -29.28 35.14 -21.85
C ASN A 8 -29.19 34.60 -20.39
N ILE A 9 -29.95 33.58 -20.02
CA ILE A 9 -29.62 32.88 -18.76
C ILE A 9 -28.39 31.98 -18.94
N TRP A 10 -28.17 31.41 -20.10
CA TRP A 10 -27.03 30.54 -20.41
C TRP A 10 -25.69 31.31 -20.54
N TYR A 11 -25.72 32.58 -20.96
CA TYR A 11 -24.50 33.37 -21.13
C TYR A 11 -23.96 33.99 -19.82
N LYS A 12 -24.80 34.15 -18.79
CA LYS A 12 -24.36 34.69 -17.49
C LYS A 12 -23.77 33.61 -16.58
N GLN A 13 -24.15 32.35 -16.75
CA GLN A 13 -23.54 31.24 -16.00
C GLN A 13 -22.12 30.87 -16.50
N SER A 14 -21.79 31.15 -17.77
CA SER A 14 -20.50 30.80 -18.36
C SER A 14 -19.36 31.78 -18.02
N MET A 15 -19.64 33.00 -17.57
CA MET A 15 -18.59 33.98 -17.23
C MET A 15 -18.19 34.04 -15.77
N ALA A 16 -18.91 33.39 -14.86
CA ALA A 16 -18.63 33.42 -13.42
C ALA A 16 -17.74 32.27 -12.92
N GLN A 17 -17.24 31.38 -13.79
CA GLN A 17 -16.78 30.04 -13.37
C GLN A 17 -15.36 29.66 -13.77
N ASN A 18 -14.45 30.61 -13.92
CA ASN A 18 -13.01 30.32 -14.02
C ASN A 18 -12.26 30.59 -12.68
N GLN A 19 -12.97 30.51 -11.58
CA GLN A 19 -12.33 30.63 -10.27
C GLN A 19 -11.49 29.37 -10.00
N PRO A 20 -10.30 29.53 -9.49
CA PRO A 20 -9.47 28.40 -9.06
C PRO A 20 -10.16 27.65 -7.93
N VAL A 21 -10.03 26.31 -7.94
CA VAL A 21 -10.59 25.39 -6.95
C VAL A 21 -9.49 24.71 -6.19
N GLN A 22 -9.54 24.71 -4.88
CA GLN A 22 -8.63 23.92 -4.04
C GLN A 22 -9.04 22.45 -4.13
N VAL A 23 -8.13 21.64 -4.61
CA VAL A 23 -8.29 20.17 -4.77
C VAL A 23 -7.44 19.46 -3.73
N LEU A 24 -8.08 18.62 -2.92
CA LEU A 24 -7.41 17.70 -2.02
C LEU A 24 -7.50 16.30 -2.62
N ALA A 25 -6.35 15.78 -3.07
CA ALA A 25 -6.25 14.43 -3.63
C ALA A 25 -5.49 13.52 -2.67
N PHE A 26 -5.89 12.24 -2.55
CA PHE A 26 -5.30 11.27 -1.63
C PHE A 26 -5.38 9.85 -2.16
N SER A 27 -4.44 8.99 -1.74
CA SER A 27 -4.37 7.58 -2.14
C SER A 27 -3.56 6.73 -1.17
N ASP A 28 -3.70 5.40 -1.28
CA ASP A 28 -2.87 4.34 -0.71
C ASP A 28 -2.81 4.32 0.82
N ARG A 29 -3.01 5.45 1.46
CA ARG A 29 -2.87 5.55 2.91
C ARG A 29 -3.92 6.46 3.54
N ALA A 30 -4.67 5.90 4.49
CA ALA A 30 -5.60 6.66 5.31
C ALA A 30 -4.82 7.55 6.30
N SER A 31 -4.93 8.87 6.19
CA SER A 31 -4.28 9.84 7.08
C SER A 31 -5.28 10.44 8.08
N ASP A 32 -4.99 10.34 9.38
CA ASP A 32 -5.85 10.93 10.40
C ASP A 32 -5.97 12.45 10.23
N LEU A 33 -4.99 13.09 9.58
CA LEU A 33 -5.00 14.53 9.33
C LEU A 33 -6.14 15.01 8.43
N LEU A 34 -6.74 14.13 7.62
CA LEU A 34 -7.87 14.45 6.75
C LEU A 34 -9.23 14.26 7.40
N ILE A 35 -9.28 13.64 8.60
CA ILE A 35 -10.52 13.27 9.28
C ILE A 35 -10.58 13.72 10.74
N ASP A 36 -9.53 14.38 11.26
CA ASP A 36 -9.52 14.95 12.60
C ASP A 36 -10.37 16.22 12.70
N GLU A 37 -10.64 16.68 13.91
CA GLU A 37 -11.47 17.84 14.17
C GLU A 37 -10.91 19.14 13.53
N ASN A 38 -9.60 19.21 13.35
CA ASN A 38 -8.91 20.37 12.77
C ASN A 38 -8.69 20.26 11.25
N ALA A 39 -9.20 19.21 10.60
CA ALA A 39 -9.00 19.00 9.17
C ALA A 39 -9.45 20.21 8.32
N LYS A 40 -10.63 20.78 8.59
CA LYS A 40 -11.14 21.97 7.90
C LYS A 40 -10.30 23.22 8.10
N GLU A 41 -9.74 23.41 9.28
CA GLU A 41 -8.88 24.56 9.58
C GLU A 41 -7.52 24.40 8.90
N ARG A 42 -7.01 23.18 8.86
CA ARG A 42 -5.73 22.84 8.21
C ARG A 42 -5.80 22.96 6.69
N PHE A 43 -6.90 22.49 6.11
CA PHE A 43 -7.13 22.49 4.66
C PHE A 43 -8.29 23.44 4.31
N GLN A 44 -8.01 24.71 4.29
CA GLN A 44 -9.02 25.74 4.03
C GLN A 44 -9.47 25.75 2.58
N ASN A 45 -10.74 26.09 2.37
CA ASN A 45 -11.33 26.35 1.05
C ASN A 45 -11.28 25.16 0.07
N ILE A 46 -11.18 23.92 0.59
CA ILE A 46 -11.28 22.75 -0.30
C ILE A 46 -12.64 22.78 -1.02
N GLY A 47 -12.58 22.69 -2.34
CA GLY A 47 -13.78 22.67 -3.21
C GLY A 47 -13.98 21.33 -3.93
N LEU A 48 -12.99 20.43 -3.91
CA LEU A 48 -13.03 19.15 -4.59
C LEU A 48 -12.13 18.12 -3.92
N LEU A 49 -12.64 16.88 -3.79
CA LEU A 49 -11.88 15.72 -3.32
C LEU A 49 -11.65 14.72 -4.45
N LEU A 50 -10.43 14.20 -4.55
CA LEU A 50 -10.05 13.15 -5.49
C LEU A 50 -9.41 11.99 -4.72
N ALA A 51 -10.02 10.79 -4.75
CA ALA A 51 -9.44 9.58 -4.18
C ALA A 51 -8.87 8.69 -5.28
N CYS A 52 -7.55 8.51 -5.29
CA CYS A 52 -6.81 7.85 -6.35
C CYS A 52 -6.47 6.38 -6.06
N GLY A 53 -7.36 5.66 -5.36
CA GLY A 53 -7.30 4.21 -5.14
C GLY A 53 -6.54 3.77 -3.89
N ASP A 54 -6.70 2.49 -3.56
CA ASP A 54 -6.15 1.79 -2.40
C ASP A 54 -6.53 2.47 -1.07
N ILE A 55 -7.77 2.97 -1.00
CA ILE A 55 -8.33 3.66 0.17
C ILE A 55 -9.67 3.02 0.54
N PRO A 56 -9.87 2.59 1.80
CA PRO A 56 -11.12 2.02 2.24
C PRO A 56 -12.31 2.96 2.03
N TYR A 57 -13.46 2.42 1.60
CA TYR A 57 -14.65 3.22 1.30
C TYR A 57 -15.15 4.01 2.51
N TYR A 58 -15.10 3.39 3.71
CA TYR A 58 -15.48 4.08 4.94
C TYR A 58 -14.61 5.32 5.22
N TYR A 59 -13.33 5.27 4.82
CA TYR A 59 -12.41 6.39 5.01
C TYR A 59 -12.72 7.52 4.03
N ILE A 60 -12.99 7.20 2.75
CA ILE A 60 -13.45 8.19 1.76
C ILE A 60 -14.70 8.91 2.28
N GLU A 61 -15.68 8.14 2.82
CA GLU A 61 -16.90 8.71 3.42
C GLU A 61 -16.61 9.65 4.59
N ARG A 62 -15.62 9.31 5.45
CA ARG A 62 -15.19 10.19 6.54
C ARG A 62 -14.56 11.48 6.06
N VAL A 63 -13.64 11.41 5.10
CA VAL A 63 -13.03 12.60 4.48
C VAL A 63 -14.10 13.47 3.83
N MET A 64 -15.06 12.88 3.12
CA MET A 64 -16.22 13.60 2.58
C MET A 64 -17.02 14.31 3.68
N GLY A 65 -17.27 13.63 4.80
CA GLY A 65 -17.94 14.20 5.96
C GLY A 65 -17.18 15.38 6.58
N SER A 66 -15.83 15.30 6.61
CA SER A 66 -14.99 16.38 7.13
C SER A 66 -15.07 17.64 6.28
N PHE A 67 -15.14 17.55 4.95
CA PHE A 67 -15.10 18.72 4.06
C PHE A 67 -16.45 19.11 3.49
N GLY A 68 -17.35 18.17 3.26
CA GLY A 68 -18.70 18.43 2.72
C GLY A 68 -18.69 18.87 1.25
N VAL A 69 -17.75 18.41 0.44
CA VAL A 69 -17.57 18.80 -0.97
C VAL A 69 -17.67 17.59 -1.91
N PRO A 70 -17.92 17.85 -3.21
CA PRO A 70 -17.96 16.78 -4.21
C PRO A 70 -16.70 15.94 -4.22
N THR A 71 -16.88 14.61 -4.38
CA THR A 71 -15.80 13.64 -4.32
C THR A 71 -15.88 12.70 -5.51
N PHE A 72 -14.76 12.58 -6.22
CA PHE A 72 -14.58 11.62 -7.30
C PHE A 72 -13.50 10.61 -6.89
N PHE A 73 -13.69 9.36 -7.32
CA PHE A 73 -12.74 8.32 -6.96
C PHE A 73 -12.50 7.33 -8.10
N VAL A 74 -11.38 6.66 -8.05
CA VAL A 74 -11.07 5.43 -8.78
C VAL A 74 -10.57 4.39 -7.78
N ARG A 75 -10.67 3.11 -8.13
CA ARG A 75 -10.18 2.01 -7.29
C ARG A 75 -8.71 1.72 -7.59
N GLY A 76 -7.98 1.25 -6.59
CA GLY A 76 -6.65 0.68 -6.73
C GLY A 76 -6.69 -0.85 -6.77
N ASN A 77 -5.52 -1.46 -6.89
CA ASN A 77 -5.38 -2.92 -6.98
C ASN A 77 -5.51 -3.66 -5.64
N HIS A 78 -5.50 -2.93 -4.52
CA HIS A 78 -5.76 -3.46 -3.18
C HIS A 78 -7.16 -3.13 -2.67
N ASP A 79 -7.96 -2.40 -3.45
CA ASP A 79 -9.34 -2.14 -3.09
C ASP A 79 -10.20 -3.42 -3.20
N ASN A 80 -11.17 -3.54 -2.33
CA ASN A 80 -12.11 -4.65 -2.35
C ASN A 80 -13.35 -4.31 -3.20
N LEU A 81 -13.91 -5.32 -3.86
CA LEU A 81 -15.22 -5.19 -4.52
C LEU A 81 -16.32 -4.89 -3.50
N GLU A 82 -16.18 -5.43 -2.29
CA GLU A 82 -17.13 -5.30 -1.20
C GLU A 82 -16.41 -5.08 0.12
N GLU A 83 -16.89 -4.11 0.90
CA GLU A 83 -16.47 -3.90 2.29
C GLU A 83 -17.60 -4.27 3.23
N PHE A 84 -17.32 -5.08 4.24
CA PHE A 84 -18.28 -5.47 5.28
C PHE A 84 -18.28 -4.43 6.38
N SER A 85 -19.47 -3.97 6.77
CA SER A 85 -19.67 -3.03 7.87
C SER A 85 -20.86 -3.45 8.74
N ALA A 86 -20.99 -2.88 9.92
CA ALA A 86 -22.14 -3.10 10.79
C ALA A 86 -23.49 -2.72 10.13
N LYS A 87 -23.47 -1.90 9.09
CA LYS A 87 -24.65 -1.46 8.33
C LYS A 87 -24.88 -2.27 7.04
N GLY A 88 -24.09 -3.32 6.80
CA GLY A 88 -24.19 -4.17 5.62
C GLY A 88 -22.97 -4.06 4.69
N ILE A 89 -23.13 -4.55 3.46
CA ILE A 89 -22.07 -4.61 2.45
C ILE A 89 -22.02 -3.29 1.69
N ARG A 90 -20.81 -2.69 1.61
CA ARG A 90 -20.52 -1.53 0.77
C ARG A 90 -19.81 -1.98 -0.50
N ARG A 91 -20.30 -1.53 -1.65
CA ARG A 91 -19.68 -1.77 -2.97
C ARG A 91 -19.02 -0.52 -3.56
N LYS A 92 -19.24 0.62 -2.94
CA LYS A 92 -18.66 1.93 -3.27
C LYS A 92 -18.81 2.88 -2.08
N PRO A 93 -18.03 3.95 -1.97
CA PRO A 93 -18.27 5.02 -1.00
C PRO A 93 -19.63 5.68 -1.28
N MET A 94 -20.44 5.90 -0.23
CA MET A 94 -21.72 6.57 -0.37
C MET A 94 -21.52 8.06 -0.65
N GLY A 95 -22.11 8.54 -1.74
CA GLY A 95 -22.02 9.95 -2.13
C GLY A 95 -20.83 10.31 -3.02
N ALA A 96 -19.82 9.45 -3.15
CA ALA A 96 -18.73 9.64 -4.10
C ALA A 96 -19.07 9.06 -5.49
N ILE A 97 -18.49 9.67 -6.52
CA ILE A 97 -18.71 9.30 -7.93
C ILE A 97 -17.49 8.51 -8.43
N ASN A 98 -17.70 7.25 -8.85
CA ASN A 98 -16.67 6.47 -9.53
C ASN A 98 -16.43 7.02 -10.93
N LEU A 99 -15.19 7.29 -11.28
CA LEU A 99 -14.78 7.78 -12.59
C LEU A 99 -14.08 6.72 -13.45
N ASP A 100 -14.09 5.44 -13.05
CA ASP A 100 -13.45 4.45 -13.91
C ASP A 100 -14.01 4.44 -15.32
N SER A 101 -13.15 4.68 -16.31
CA SER A 101 -13.50 4.75 -17.73
C SER A 101 -14.64 5.75 -18.03
N ASP A 102 -14.75 6.79 -17.20
CA ASP A 102 -15.76 7.83 -17.35
C ASP A 102 -15.16 9.24 -17.29
N LEU A 103 -15.95 10.21 -17.74
CA LEU A 103 -15.62 11.61 -17.83
C LEU A 103 -16.81 12.45 -17.43
N VAL A 104 -16.58 13.39 -16.51
CA VAL A 104 -17.59 14.32 -16.01
C VAL A 104 -17.16 15.77 -16.20
N ASN A 105 -18.14 16.66 -16.31
CA ASN A 105 -17.95 18.10 -16.18
C ASN A 105 -18.48 18.52 -14.82
N HIS A 106 -17.59 18.91 -13.92
CA HIS A 106 -17.96 19.45 -12.62
C HIS A 106 -17.55 20.91 -12.52
N ASN A 107 -18.52 21.82 -12.45
CA ASN A 107 -18.29 23.28 -12.40
C ASN A 107 -17.27 23.76 -13.45
N ASN A 108 -17.43 23.32 -14.69
CA ASN A 108 -16.53 23.58 -15.80
C ASN A 108 -15.14 22.95 -15.70
N ILE A 109 -14.86 22.09 -14.74
CA ILE A 109 -13.65 21.26 -14.70
C ILE A 109 -13.97 19.90 -15.32
N LEU A 110 -13.24 19.53 -16.37
CA LEU A 110 -13.39 18.26 -17.08
C LEU A 110 -12.50 17.22 -16.43
N ILE A 111 -13.10 16.21 -15.77
CA ILE A 111 -12.38 15.21 -14.98
C ILE A 111 -12.65 13.84 -15.57
N ALA A 112 -11.60 13.07 -15.85
CA ALA A 112 -11.69 11.67 -16.27
C ALA A 112 -10.89 10.76 -15.34
N GLY A 113 -11.25 9.46 -15.28
CA GLY A 113 -10.59 8.53 -14.39
C GLY A 113 -10.39 7.14 -14.99
N PHE A 114 -9.36 6.44 -14.44
CA PHE A 114 -9.07 5.03 -14.71
C PHE A 114 -8.61 4.33 -13.43
N GLU A 115 -9.27 3.23 -13.08
CA GLU A 115 -8.94 2.44 -11.90
C GLU A 115 -7.84 1.43 -12.16
N GLY A 116 -7.24 0.93 -11.08
CA GLY A 116 -6.40 -0.26 -11.05
C GLY A 116 -4.95 -0.06 -11.44
N SER A 117 -4.21 -1.17 -11.40
CA SER A 117 -2.78 -1.25 -11.75
C SER A 117 -2.49 -2.27 -12.84
N VAL A 118 -1.22 -2.32 -13.27
CA VAL A 118 -0.74 -3.36 -14.19
C VAL A 118 -0.85 -4.73 -13.51
N ARG A 119 -1.39 -5.71 -14.24
CA ARG A 119 -1.62 -7.07 -13.73
C ARG A 119 -0.31 -7.78 -13.43
N TYR A 120 -0.11 -8.17 -12.19
CA TYR A 120 1.00 -8.99 -11.73
C TYR A 120 0.53 -10.29 -11.04
N LYS A 121 -0.78 -10.38 -10.73
CA LYS A 121 -1.47 -11.56 -10.19
C LYS A 121 -2.93 -11.56 -10.63
N GLU A 122 -3.63 -12.65 -10.40
CA GLU A 122 -5.09 -12.68 -10.56
C GLU A 122 -5.76 -11.86 -9.45
N GLY A 123 -6.73 -11.01 -9.82
CA GLY A 123 -7.46 -10.17 -8.87
C GLY A 123 -8.27 -9.08 -9.53
N PRO A 124 -9.18 -8.45 -8.79
CA PRO A 124 -9.95 -7.30 -9.26
C PRO A 124 -9.01 -6.10 -9.49
N PHE A 125 -9.44 -5.20 -10.37
CA PHE A 125 -8.75 -3.93 -10.65
C PHE A 125 -7.29 -4.07 -11.10
N MET A 126 -6.96 -5.18 -11.75
CA MET A 126 -5.66 -5.44 -12.37
C MET A 126 -5.84 -5.65 -13.86
N TYR A 127 -5.18 -4.81 -14.66
CA TYR A 127 -5.37 -4.74 -16.09
C TYR A 127 -4.07 -4.98 -16.85
N SER A 128 -4.14 -5.68 -17.97
CA SER A 128 -3.04 -5.71 -18.93
C SER A 128 -2.88 -4.35 -19.63
N GLN A 129 -1.74 -4.13 -20.26
CA GLN A 129 -1.55 -2.94 -21.08
C GLN A 129 -2.63 -2.80 -22.17
N THR A 130 -3.03 -3.93 -22.80
CA THR A 130 -4.06 -3.94 -23.86
C THR A 130 -5.43 -3.56 -23.33
N GLU A 131 -5.86 -4.11 -22.19
CA GLU A 131 -7.14 -3.76 -21.56
C GLU A 131 -7.20 -2.28 -21.20
N MET A 132 -6.11 -1.72 -20.68
CA MET A 132 -6.05 -0.28 -20.39
C MET A 132 -6.09 0.57 -21.67
N TRP A 133 -5.45 0.13 -22.76
CA TRP A 133 -5.59 0.80 -24.04
C TRP A 133 -7.03 0.83 -24.52
N ILE A 134 -7.77 -0.27 -24.41
CA ILE A 134 -9.20 -0.34 -24.78
C ILE A 134 -10.00 0.65 -23.92
N LYS A 135 -9.78 0.70 -22.60
CA LYS A 135 -10.45 1.66 -21.70
C LYS A 135 -10.20 3.10 -22.14
N VAL A 136 -8.96 3.45 -22.44
CA VAL A 136 -8.58 4.81 -22.90
C VAL A 136 -9.21 5.15 -24.26
N ILE A 137 -9.17 4.22 -25.22
CA ILE A 137 -9.76 4.42 -26.56
C ILE A 137 -11.28 4.65 -26.46
N ASN A 138 -11.97 3.88 -25.61
CA ASN A 138 -13.41 4.02 -25.42
C ASN A 138 -13.82 5.39 -24.84
N LEU A 139 -12.90 6.09 -24.16
CA LEU A 139 -13.18 7.42 -23.62
C LEU A 139 -12.98 8.55 -24.65
N ILE A 140 -12.28 8.28 -25.77
CA ILE A 140 -11.97 9.28 -26.81
C ILE A 140 -13.22 10.03 -27.31
N PRO A 141 -14.34 9.38 -27.65
CA PRO A 141 -15.53 10.09 -28.14
C PRO A 141 -16.02 11.18 -27.17
N LYS A 142 -16.02 10.88 -25.84
CA LYS A 142 -16.41 11.87 -24.82
C LYS A 142 -15.40 13.03 -24.75
N MET A 143 -14.10 12.75 -24.86
CA MET A 143 -13.06 13.79 -24.88
C MET A 143 -13.18 14.67 -26.13
N VAL A 144 -13.42 14.08 -27.31
CA VAL A 144 -13.64 14.82 -28.56
C VAL A 144 -14.89 15.70 -28.45
N TRP A 145 -15.96 15.17 -27.88
CA TRP A 145 -17.17 15.95 -27.61
C TRP A 145 -16.87 17.16 -26.72
N ASN A 146 -16.09 16.97 -25.66
CA ASN A 146 -15.66 18.09 -24.81
C ASN A 146 -14.86 19.15 -25.58
N LYS A 147 -14.00 18.72 -26.52
CA LYS A 147 -13.26 19.65 -27.36
C LYS A 147 -14.17 20.55 -28.19
N VAL A 148 -15.29 19.99 -28.70
CA VAL A 148 -16.28 20.74 -29.45
C VAL A 148 -17.06 21.68 -28.54
N MET A 149 -17.48 21.20 -27.36
CA MET A 149 -18.36 21.96 -26.45
C MET A 149 -17.62 22.99 -25.61
N TYR A 150 -16.38 22.68 -25.14
CA TYR A 150 -15.64 23.47 -24.16
C TYR A 150 -14.28 23.96 -24.66
N GLY A 151 -13.91 23.68 -25.91
CA GLY A 151 -12.63 24.07 -26.50
C GLY A 151 -11.41 23.27 -26.03
N ARG A 152 -11.59 22.29 -25.14
CA ARG A 152 -10.53 21.45 -24.56
C ARG A 152 -11.03 20.03 -24.31
N TYR A 153 -10.13 19.06 -24.27
CA TYR A 153 -10.47 17.65 -24.12
C TYR A 153 -10.72 17.25 -22.67
N LEU A 154 -9.83 17.67 -21.76
CA LEU A 154 -9.75 17.24 -20.38
C LEU A 154 -8.93 18.27 -19.56
N ASP A 155 -9.28 18.50 -18.30
CA ASP A 155 -8.50 19.33 -17.37
C ASP A 155 -7.74 18.44 -16.36
N ILE A 156 -8.42 17.44 -15.79
CA ILE A 156 -7.88 16.55 -14.76
C ILE A 156 -8.04 15.10 -15.21
N LEU A 157 -6.95 14.35 -15.16
CA LEU A 157 -6.93 12.89 -15.19
C LEU A 157 -6.69 12.39 -13.78
N ILE A 158 -7.48 11.42 -13.29
CA ILE A 158 -7.19 10.67 -12.08
C ILE A 158 -6.96 9.20 -12.42
N SER A 159 -5.98 8.58 -11.80
CA SER A 159 -5.76 7.13 -11.92
C SER A 159 -5.17 6.57 -10.63
N HIS A 160 -5.23 5.24 -10.47
CA HIS A 160 -4.44 4.65 -9.40
C HIS A 160 -2.99 4.44 -9.85
N ALA A 161 -2.75 3.70 -10.92
CA ALA A 161 -1.40 3.53 -11.45
C ALA A 161 -0.85 4.79 -12.15
N PRO A 162 0.47 5.03 -12.12
CA PRO A 162 1.12 6.13 -12.82
C PRO A 162 1.20 5.92 -14.33
N PRO A 163 1.58 6.95 -15.11
CA PRO A 163 2.10 6.77 -16.46
C PRO A 163 3.41 5.97 -16.44
N ALA A 164 3.60 5.08 -17.41
CA ALA A 164 4.80 4.25 -17.50
C ALA A 164 6.10 5.07 -17.60
N GLY A 165 7.17 4.62 -16.95
CA GLY A 165 8.52 5.19 -17.10
C GLY A 165 8.75 6.54 -16.42
N LEU A 166 7.86 7.01 -15.54
CA LEU A 166 8.11 8.21 -14.72
C LEU A 166 8.92 7.91 -13.45
N TYR A 167 8.77 6.71 -12.94
CA TYR A 167 9.48 6.23 -11.76
C TYR A 167 10.52 5.19 -12.16
N PRO A 168 11.64 5.05 -11.41
CA PRO A 168 12.60 3.97 -11.65
C PRO A 168 11.86 2.63 -11.65
N GLU A 169 12.03 1.84 -12.70
CA GLU A 169 11.46 0.49 -12.77
C GLU A 169 12.17 -0.42 -11.76
N THR A 170 11.64 -0.52 -10.56
CA THR A 170 12.19 -1.39 -9.51
C THR A 170 11.61 -2.79 -9.57
N ASP A 171 10.37 -2.93 -10.09
CA ASP A 171 9.69 -4.22 -10.27
C ASP A 171 8.51 -4.13 -11.26
N HIS A 172 7.92 -5.29 -11.60
CA HIS A 172 6.76 -5.36 -12.49
C HIS A 172 5.47 -4.79 -11.88
N VAL A 173 5.38 -4.68 -10.56
CA VAL A 173 4.17 -4.24 -9.85
C VAL A 173 3.95 -2.75 -10.04
N HIS A 174 5.04 -1.96 -9.98
CA HIS A 174 5.01 -0.51 -10.05
C HIS A 174 5.17 0.06 -11.47
N GLN A 175 5.15 -0.80 -12.49
CA GLN A 175 5.07 -0.36 -13.88
C GLN A 175 3.76 0.39 -14.10
N GLY A 176 3.84 1.58 -14.67
CA GLY A 176 2.66 2.33 -15.06
C GLY A 176 2.08 1.89 -16.41
N PHE A 177 1.03 2.56 -16.85
CA PHE A 177 0.40 2.29 -18.15
C PHE A 177 0.96 3.15 -19.27
N LYS A 178 1.38 2.50 -20.36
CA LYS A 178 1.81 3.18 -21.59
C LYS A 178 0.68 4.00 -22.23
N ALA A 179 -0.56 3.53 -22.08
CA ALA A 179 -1.76 4.22 -22.56
C ALA A 179 -1.91 5.62 -21.93
N PHE A 180 -1.51 5.81 -20.66
CA PHE A 180 -1.57 7.11 -19.99
C PHE A 180 -0.54 8.10 -20.54
N ILE A 181 0.67 7.63 -20.89
CA ILE A 181 1.66 8.47 -21.59
C ILE A 181 1.08 9.03 -22.89
N TRP A 182 0.48 8.13 -23.68
CA TRP A 182 -0.14 8.52 -24.96
C TRP A 182 -1.30 9.48 -24.76
N LEU A 183 -2.20 9.18 -23.80
CA LEU A 183 -3.35 10.03 -23.47
C LEU A 183 -2.89 11.45 -23.09
N ILE A 184 -1.91 11.54 -22.18
CA ILE A 184 -1.37 12.82 -21.72
C ILE A 184 -0.76 13.61 -22.86
N LYS A 185 0.08 12.98 -23.70
CA LYS A 185 0.72 13.64 -24.84
C LYS A 185 -0.27 14.10 -25.91
N THR A 186 -1.37 13.35 -26.11
CA THR A 186 -2.38 13.61 -27.14
C THR A 186 -3.40 14.64 -26.69
N PHE A 187 -4.00 14.44 -25.53
CA PHE A 187 -5.14 15.25 -25.04
C PHE A 187 -4.74 16.35 -24.06
N LYS A 188 -3.51 16.31 -23.54
CA LYS A 188 -2.85 17.36 -22.76
C LYS A 188 -3.71 17.86 -21.60
N PRO A 189 -4.17 17.00 -20.67
CA PRO A 189 -4.79 17.47 -19.45
C PRO A 189 -3.83 18.39 -18.69
N SER A 190 -4.37 19.33 -17.92
CA SER A 190 -3.52 20.21 -17.09
C SER A 190 -2.87 19.44 -15.95
N TYR A 191 -3.62 18.50 -15.35
CA TYR A 191 -3.20 17.73 -14.20
C TYR A 191 -3.45 16.23 -14.38
N HIS A 192 -2.56 15.43 -13.85
CA HIS A 192 -2.77 14.00 -13.66
C HIS A 192 -2.44 13.63 -12.21
N PHE A 193 -3.45 13.22 -11.45
CA PHE A 193 -3.29 12.72 -10.08
C PHE A 193 -3.27 11.20 -10.08
N HIS A 194 -2.30 10.59 -9.40
CA HIS A 194 -2.21 9.13 -9.28
C HIS A 194 -1.68 8.71 -7.93
N GLY A 195 -1.95 7.46 -7.55
CA GLY A 195 -1.43 6.77 -6.37
C GLY A 195 -0.40 5.71 -6.72
N HIS A 196 -0.50 4.55 -6.04
CA HIS A 196 0.24 3.30 -6.28
C HIS A 196 1.73 3.35 -5.93
N ILE A 197 2.40 4.47 -6.12
CA ILE A 197 3.81 4.63 -5.78
C ILE A 197 3.92 5.28 -4.41
N HIS A 198 4.44 4.54 -3.45
CA HIS A 198 4.64 5.05 -2.10
C HIS A 198 5.93 5.87 -2.05
N ILE A 199 5.80 7.18 -1.88
CA ILE A 199 6.92 8.10 -1.80
C ILE A 199 7.30 8.27 -0.33
N ASP A 200 8.10 7.33 0.19
CA ASP A 200 8.53 7.33 1.58
C ASP A 200 9.88 8.04 1.80
N ARG A 201 10.68 8.21 0.75
CA ARG A 201 12.03 8.78 0.83
C ARG A 201 12.04 10.29 0.53
N ALA A 202 12.84 11.02 1.30
CA ALA A 202 12.96 12.47 1.18
C ALA A 202 13.44 12.95 -0.21
N ASN A 203 14.11 12.08 -0.96
CA ASN A 203 14.68 12.36 -2.28
C ASN A 203 13.80 11.91 -3.45
N GLU A 204 12.66 11.26 -3.20
CA GLU A 204 11.75 10.83 -4.26
C GLU A 204 10.87 12.00 -4.69
N LYS A 205 10.78 12.21 -6.00
CA LYS A 205 9.95 13.27 -6.56
C LYS A 205 8.50 12.78 -6.61
N GLY A 206 7.59 13.50 -5.94
CA GLY A 206 6.14 13.29 -6.03
C GLY A 206 5.48 14.02 -7.19
N GLU A 207 6.24 14.79 -7.97
CA GLU A 207 5.73 15.66 -9.01
C GLU A 207 6.65 15.62 -10.24
N TYR A 208 6.04 15.48 -11.42
CA TYR A 208 6.72 15.45 -12.71
C TYR A 208 5.96 16.30 -13.72
N MET A 209 6.69 16.87 -14.68
CA MET A 209 6.10 17.49 -15.87
C MET A 209 6.20 16.53 -17.06
N LEU A 210 5.06 16.13 -17.62
CA LEU A 210 5.00 15.36 -18.85
C LEU A 210 4.39 16.23 -19.97
N GLY A 211 5.26 16.93 -20.69
CA GLY A 211 4.85 17.98 -21.63
C GLY A 211 4.21 19.17 -20.89
N GLN A 212 2.92 19.39 -21.09
CA GLN A 212 2.16 20.47 -20.43
C GLN A 212 1.40 20.00 -19.19
N THR A 213 1.42 18.69 -18.90
CA THR A 213 0.67 18.07 -17.80
C THR A 213 1.55 17.99 -16.55
N GLN A 214 1.05 18.51 -15.45
CA GLN A 214 1.63 18.30 -14.13
C GLN A 214 1.12 16.95 -13.60
N VAL A 215 2.01 15.99 -13.43
CA VAL A 215 1.73 14.67 -12.89
C VAL A 215 2.07 14.66 -11.41
N LEU A 216 1.09 14.36 -10.58
CA LEU A 216 1.14 14.47 -9.11
C LEU A 216 0.85 13.11 -8.48
N ASN A 217 1.80 12.60 -7.71
CA ASN A 217 1.55 11.46 -6.83
C ASN A 217 0.79 11.92 -5.60
N THR A 218 -0.33 11.28 -5.31
CA THR A 218 -1.24 11.66 -4.23
C THR A 218 -0.97 10.96 -2.89
N TYR A 219 0.11 10.20 -2.78
CA TYR A 219 0.50 9.51 -1.56
C TYR A 219 1.13 10.44 -0.52
N PRO A 220 0.67 10.50 0.74
CA PRO A 220 -0.65 10.05 1.21
C PRO A 220 -1.76 11.03 0.83
N TYR A 221 -1.43 12.31 0.59
CA TYR A 221 -2.32 13.33 0.05
C TYR A 221 -1.55 14.52 -0.52
N VAL A 222 -2.20 15.23 -1.43
CA VAL A 222 -1.73 16.49 -2.02
C VAL A 222 -2.86 17.52 -2.01
N ASN A 223 -2.54 18.76 -1.65
CA ASN A 223 -3.45 19.89 -1.75
C ASN A 223 -2.90 20.89 -2.78
N ILE A 224 -3.69 21.21 -3.80
CA ILE A 224 -3.28 22.08 -4.89
C ILE A 224 -4.45 22.91 -5.41
N GLU A 225 -4.14 24.15 -5.84
CA GLU A 225 -5.10 24.97 -6.56
C GLU A 225 -5.14 24.60 -8.04
N VAL A 226 -6.33 24.27 -8.54
CA VAL A 226 -6.60 23.88 -9.92
C VAL A 226 -7.47 24.91 -10.58
N GLN A 227 -7.14 25.30 -11.81
CA GLN A 227 -7.97 26.18 -12.62
C GLN A 227 -8.29 25.55 -13.98
N ALA A 228 -9.57 25.50 -14.33
CA ALA A 228 -10.05 24.97 -15.62
C ALA A 228 -9.46 25.75 -16.80
N GLY A 229 -9.02 25.02 -17.83
CA GLY A 229 -8.59 25.60 -19.11
C GLY A 229 -7.27 26.38 -19.07
N LYS A 230 -6.54 26.43 -17.98
CA LYS A 230 -5.20 27.05 -17.92
C LYS A 230 -4.17 26.25 -18.67
N LYS A 231 -3.51 26.85 -19.65
CA LYS A 231 -2.26 26.34 -20.18
C LYS A 231 -1.16 26.65 -19.16
N HIS A 232 -0.50 25.63 -18.63
CA HIS A 232 0.53 25.79 -17.61
C HIS A 232 1.71 26.63 -18.11
N TYR A 233 1.84 27.84 -17.59
CA TYR A 233 3.10 28.57 -17.46
C TYR A 233 3.29 29.15 -16.04
N GLN A 234 2.33 28.92 -15.15
CA GLN A 234 2.49 29.28 -13.73
C GLN A 234 2.13 28.03 -12.91
N ILE A 235 3.16 27.33 -12.47
CA ILE A 235 3.10 26.23 -11.54
C ILE A 235 2.48 26.78 -10.25
N GLY A 236 1.24 26.37 -9.95
CA GLY A 236 0.72 26.48 -8.60
C GLY A 236 1.68 25.70 -7.70
N LYS A 237 2.23 26.34 -6.66
CA LYS A 237 3.05 25.63 -5.68
C LYS A 237 2.15 24.56 -5.06
N SER A 238 2.35 23.30 -5.45
CA SER A 238 1.77 22.18 -4.73
C SER A 238 2.37 22.21 -3.34
N THR A 239 1.57 22.46 -2.34
CA THR A 239 1.97 22.16 -0.98
C THR A 239 1.79 20.66 -0.79
N HIS A 240 2.79 19.88 -1.17
CA HIS A 240 3.01 18.60 -0.54
C HIS A 240 3.28 18.94 0.93
N VAL A 241 2.26 18.95 1.74
CA VAL A 241 2.43 18.99 3.19
C VAL A 241 3.00 17.62 3.55
N ARG A 242 4.32 17.52 3.54
CA ARG A 242 5.00 16.38 4.13
C ARG A 242 4.70 16.46 5.63
N PRO A 243 3.97 15.51 6.20
CA PRO A 243 3.88 15.42 7.64
C PRO A 243 5.30 15.37 8.20
N SER A 244 5.55 15.94 9.37
CA SER A 244 6.87 15.83 10.00
C SER A 244 7.26 14.34 10.07
N ASN A 245 8.54 14.01 9.91
CA ASN A 245 9.03 12.61 10.02
C ASN A 245 8.49 11.89 11.27
N LEU A 246 8.16 12.63 12.32
CA LEU A 246 7.55 12.12 13.54
C LEU A 246 6.06 11.77 13.35
N ALA A 247 5.28 12.63 12.70
CA ALA A 247 3.85 12.38 12.46
C ALA A 247 3.66 11.16 11.56
N ASN A 248 4.46 11.03 10.49
CA ASN A 248 4.47 9.86 9.62
C ASN A 248 4.82 8.58 10.37
N ALA A 249 5.90 8.61 11.17
CA ALA A 249 6.33 7.45 11.92
C ALA A 249 5.30 6.99 12.98
N LEU A 250 4.58 7.95 13.59
CA LEU A 250 3.49 7.65 14.52
C LEU A 250 2.28 7.03 13.81
N GLU A 251 1.96 7.50 12.63
CA GLU A 251 0.86 6.98 11.83
C GLU A 251 1.19 5.58 11.29
N ASP A 252 2.41 5.35 10.80
CA ASP A 252 2.92 4.03 10.39
C ASP A 252 2.83 3.02 11.54
N PHE A 253 3.15 3.43 12.77
CA PHE A 253 3.00 2.57 13.94
C PHE A 253 1.54 2.20 14.19
N ARG A 254 0.61 3.17 14.08
CA ARG A 254 -0.84 2.91 14.24
C ARG A 254 -1.35 1.94 13.18
N ASP A 255 -0.93 2.10 11.93
CA ASP A 255 -1.30 1.19 10.84
C ASP A 255 -0.74 -0.21 11.04
N ALA A 256 0.53 -0.34 11.46
CA ALA A 256 1.11 -1.63 11.82
C ALA A 256 0.33 -2.30 12.96
N ARG A 257 -0.13 -1.53 13.95
CA ARG A 257 -1.00 -2.02 15.04
C ARG A 257 -2.38 -2.45 14.57
N ARG A 258 -3.00 -1.73 13.63
CA ARG A 258 -4.28 -2.14 13.02
C ARG A 258 -4.13 -3.46 12.26
N LYS A 259 -3.05 -3.59 11.46
CA LYS A 259 -2.72 -4.84 10.75
C LYS A 259 -2.50 -5.99 11.74
N ALA A 260 -1.80 -5.76 12.86
CA ALA A 260 -1.65 -6.76 13.92
C ALA A 260 -2.99 -7.23 14.48
N SER A 261 -3.92 -6.31 14.77
CA SER A 261 -5.24 -6.64 15.29
C SER A 261 -6.06 -7.45 14.30
N LEU A 262 -6.02 -7.10 13.01
CA LEU A 262 -6.71 -7.86 11.96
C LEU A 262 -6.11 -9.26 11.79
N GLU A 263 -4.77 -9.40 11.81
CA GLU A 263 -4.09 -10.69 11.73
C GLU A 263 -4.50 -11.60 12.89
N ILE A 264 -4.50 -11.10 14.13
CA ILE A 264 -4.92 -11.85 15.30
C ILE A 264 -6.35 -12.36 15.18
N ILE A 265 -7.28 -11.52 14.69
CA ILE A 265 -8.69 -11.90 14.49
C ILE A 265 -8.80 -12.99 13.41
N LEU A 266 -8.15 -12.81 12.28
CA LEU A 266 -8.17 -13.77 11.17
C LEU A 266 -7.55 -15.12 11.57
N ASP A 267 -6.44 -15.09 12.31
CA ASP A 267 -5.77 -16.31 12.79
C ASP A 267 -6.62 -17.02 13.83
N SER A 268 -7.31 -16.27 14.72
CA SER A 268 -8.27 -16.84 15.66
C SER A 268 -9.41 -17.59 14.93
N ILE A 269 -9.95 -17.02 13.85
CA ILE A 269 -10.99 -17.66 13.03
C ILE A 269 -10.45 -18.92 12.35
N ARG A 270 -9.20 -18.86 11.87
CA ARG A 270 -8.52 -19.97 11.19
C ARG A 270 -7.95 -21.03 12.15
N ARG A 271 -8.04 -20.81 13.46
CA ARG A 271 -7.43 -21.61 14.53
C ARG A 271 -5.90 -21.77 14.37
N LYS A 272 -5.23 -20.76 13.80
CA LYS A 272 -3.76 -20.72 13.67
C LYS A 272 -3.14 -19.85 14.74
N PRO A 273 -1.96 -20.21 15.27
CA PRO A 273 -1.24 -19.37 16.23
C PRO A 273 -0.76 -18.08 15.55
N SER A 274 -1.13 -16.93 16.12
CA SER A 274 -0.76 -15.59 15.61
C SER A 274 0.60 -15.09 16.09
N ASN A 275 1.30 -15.88 16.92
CA ASN A 275 2.59 -15.48 17.52
C ASN A 275 3.75 -15.84 16.62
N LEU A 276 4.86 -15.12 16.78
CA LEU A 276 6.17 -15.57 16.30
C LEU A 276 6.55 -16.90 16.95
N LEU A 277 7.35 -17.69 16.24
CA LEU A 277 7.93 -18.89 16.82
C LEU A 277 8.95 -18.52 17.89
N SER A 278 8.91 -19.24 19.00
CA SER A 278 9.91 -19.12 20.07
C SER A 278 11.16 -19.92 19.69
N PHE A 279 12.28 -19.23 19.54
CA PHE A 279 13.57 -19.89 19.32
C PHE A 279 13.92 -20.84 20.48
N GLU A 280 13.64 -20.45 21.73
CA GLU A 280 13.96 -21.25 22.91
C GLU A 280 13.23 -22.59 22.93
N GLU A 281 11.94 -22.59 22.54
CA GLU A 281 11.15 -23.82 22.46
C GLU A 281 11.74 -24.79 21.43
N ILE A 282 12.13 -24.28 20.25
CA ILE A 282 12.73 -25.09 19.19
C ILE A 282 14.13 -25.54 19.59
N ASN A 283 14.94 -24.62 20.09
CA ASN A 283 16.31 -24.89 20.48
C ASN A 283 16.44 -25.96 21.60
N ASN A 284 15.47 -26.00 22.53
CA ASN A 284 15.43 -27.01 23.59
C ASN A 284 15.08 -28.42 23.07
N GLN A 285 14.47 -28.52 21.90
CA GLN A 285 14.12 -29.80 21.28
C GLN A 285 15.24 -30.37 20.41
N ILE A 286 16.23 -29.56 20.02
CA ILE A 286 17.37 -29.98 19.21
C ILE A 286 18.44 -30.55 20.10
N LYS A 287 18.74 -31.84 19.96
CA LYS A 287 19.76 -32.57 20.80
C LYS A 287 21.19 -32.32 20.35
N GLU A 288 21.43 -32.44 19.04
CA GLU A 288 22.74 -32.24 18.44
C GLU A 288 22.76 -30.96 17.62
N LYS A 289 23.66 -30.01 17.97
CA LYS A 289 23.82 -28.74 17.30
C LYS A 289 25.24 -28.22 17.37
N SER A 290 25.68 -27.61 16.28
CA SER A 290 26.91 -26.82 16.27
C SER A 290 26.58 -25.39 15.83
N PHE A 291 27.44 -24.43 16.21
CA PHE A 291 27.25 -23.02 15.87
C PHE A 291 28.35 -22.57 14.93
N GLN A 292 27.97 -22.02 13.79
CA GLN A 292 28.88 -21.46 12.81
C GLN A 292 28.58 -20.00 12.53
N ILE A 293 29.51 -19.09 12.76
CA ILE A 293 29.36 -17.68 12.42
C ILE A 293 29.58 -17.52 10.92
N ARG A 294 28.53 -17.06 10.21
CA ARG A 294 28.58 -16.80 8.76
C ARG A 294 28.89 -15.34 8.41
N GLY A 295 28.76 -14.41 9.36
CA GLY A 295 28.99 -12.99 9.13
C GLY A 295 27.81 -12.25 8.55
N LEU A 296 28.07 -11.18 7.81
CA LEU A 296 27.05 -10.28 7.26
C LEU A 296 26.45 -10.83 5.96
N HIS A 297 25.14 -11.03 5.96
CA HIS A 297 24.36 -11.50 4.80
C HIS A 297 23.13 -10.64 4.57
N LYS A 298 22.64 -10.62 3.32
CA LYS A 298 21.34 -10.08 2.95
C LYS A 298 20.34 -11.24 2.96
N ILE A 299 19.41 -11.25 3.92
CA ILE A 299 18.46 -12.34 4.12
C ILE A 299 17.03 -11.91 3.72
N PRO A 300 16.20 -12.84 3.19
CA PRO A 300 14.81 -12.54 2.86
C PRO A 300 13.99 -12.34 4.14
N LEU A 301 13.18 -11.29 4.17
CA LEU A 301 12.31 -11.00 5.31
C LEU A 301 11.26 -12.10 5.54
N ASP A 302 10.77 -12.74 4.48
CA ASP A 302 9.76 -13.80 4.59
C ASP A 302 10.30 -15.07 5.24
N ALA A 303 11.61 -15.31 5.19
CA ALA A 303 12.27 -16.42 5.88
C ALA A 303 12.51 -16.16 7.39
N ILE A 304 12.18 -14.98 7.91
CA ILE A 304 12.27 -14.68 9.33
C ILE A 304 10.95 -15.09 10.00
N VAL A 305 10.95 -16.18 10.75
CA VAL A 305 9.73 -16.81 11.29
C VAL A 305 9.56 -16.67 12.80
N GLY A 306 10.64 -16.30 13.52
CA GLY A 306 10.62 -16.31 14.97
C GLY A 306 11.60 -15.31 15.59
N SER A 307 11.65 -15.32 16.92
CA SER A 307 12.51 -14.45 17.71
C SER A 307 12.97 -15.13 19.01
N VAL A 308 14.13 -14.69 19.49
CA VAL A 308 14.65 -15.00 20.82
C VAL A 308 14.07 -13.98 21.81
N GLY A 309 13.27 -14.44 22.77
CA GLY A 309 12.80 -13.63 23.92
C GLY A 309 11.68 -12.60 23.69
N ARG A 310 11.33 -12.23 22.44
CA ARG A 310 10.27 -11.23 22.15
C ARG A 310 9.16 -11.73 21.23
N TYR A 311 8.98 -13.02 21.14
CA TYR A 311 8.01 -13.65 20.26
C TYR A 311 6.54 -13.26 20.55
N GLN A 312 6.21 -12.78 21.76
CA GLN A 312 4.89 -12.32 22.13
C GLN A 312 4.61 -10.84 21.81
N ASP A 313 5.63 -10.05 21.49
CA ASP A 313 5.52 -8.61 21.25
C ASP A 313 5.08 -8.28 19.83
N PHE A 314 5.17 -9.26 18.94
CA PHE A 314 4.83 -9.11 17.51
C PHE A 314 3.95 -10.27 17.03
N THR A 315 3.18 -10.01 15.96
CA THR A 315 2.47 -11.08 15.23
C THR A 315 3.43 -11.89 14.37
N ARG A 316 2.97 -13.00 13.77
CA ARG A 316 3.76 -13.82 12.82
C ARG A 316 4.37 -12.99 11.67
N LYS A 317 3.69 -11.93 11.25
CA LYS A 317 4.17 -10.98 10.24
C LYS A 317 5.00 -9.82 10.82
N PHE A 318 5.43 -9.90 12.06
CA PHE A 318 6.18 -8.87 12.78
C PHE A 318 5.44 -7.52 12.95
N PHE A 319 4.12 -7.51 12.97
CA PHE A 319 3.38 -6.32 13.37
C PHE A 319 3.37 -6.17 14.89
N PRO A 320 3.57 -4.95 15.43
CA PRO A 320 3.66 -4.73 16.87
C PRO A 320 2.31 -4.94 17.57
N ARG A 321 2.28 -5.77 18.62
CA ARG A 321 1.06 -6.10 19.37
C ARG A 321 0.77 -5.14 20.52
N ARG A 322 1.78 -4.47 21.06
CA ARG A 322 1.68 -3.65 22.27
C ARG A 322 2.02 -2.20 22.00
N GLU A 323 1.28 -1.27 22.66
CA GLU A 323 1.53 0.17 22.57
C GLU A 323 2.91 0.54 23.16
N GLY A 324 3.40 -0.20 24.16
CA GLY A 324 4.72 0.01 24.75
C GLY A 324 5.90 -0.11 23.77
N ASN A 325 5.69 -0.65 22.59
CA ASN A 325 6.70 -0.74 21.54
C ASN A 325 6.82 0.53 20.69
N LYS A 326 5.94 1.52 20.89
CA LYS A 326 5.76 2.70 20.05
C LYS A 326 7.02 3.56 19.93
N GLU A 327 7.59 3.97 21.05
CA GLU A 327 8.73 4.91 21.05
C GLU A 327 9.93 4.34 20.28
N ARG A 328 10.28 3.09 20.54
CA ARG A 328 11.42 2.41 19.88
C ARG A 328 11.13 2.18 18.41
N TRP A 329 9.91 1.75 18.06
CA TRP A 329 9.49 1.53 16.69
C TRP A 329 9.52 2.83 15.86
N VAL A 330 8.96 3.91 16.42
CA VAL A 330 8.93 5.24 15.80
C VAL A 330 10.35 5.80 15.63
N ALA A 331 11.23 5.61 16.61
CA ALA A 331 12.63 6.04 16.52
C ALA A 331 13.37 5.35 15.34
N ILE A 332 13.17 4.04 15.18
CA ILE A 332 13.75 3.27 14.05
C ILE A 332 13.13 3.72 12.73
N ARG A 333 11.81 3.91 12.66
CA ARG A 333 11.12 4.38 11.45
C ARG A 333 11.60 5.75 10.99
N LYS A 334 11.88 6.65 11.92
CA LYS A 334 12.47 7.97 11.63
C LYS A 334 13.87 7.88 11.03
N LYS A 335 14.71 6.98 11.56
CA LYS A 335 16.06 6.72 11.01
C LYS A 335 15.97 6.12 9.60
N PHE A 336 15.00 5.26 9.34
CA PHE A 336 14.81 4.64 8.05
C PHE A 336 14.44 5.64 6.92
N THR A 337 13.84 6.79 7.27
CA THR A 337 13.51 7.87 6.31
C THR A 337 14.65 8.88 6.11
N SER A 338 15.61 8.92 7.02
CA SER A 338 16.84 9.67 6.83
C SER A 338 17.87 8.76 6.17
N THR A 339 18.58 9.20 5.17
CA THR A 339 19.58 8.58 4.28
C THR A 339 20.52 7.49 4.90
N ASP A 340 20.31 7.10 6.16
CA ASP A 340 21.10 6.13 6.87
C ASP A 340 20.64 4.71 6.57
N THR A 341 21.56 3.88 6.13
CA THR A 341 21.36 2.43 6.02
C THR A 341 20.99 1.87 7.40
N MET A 342 19.93 1.08 7.46
CA MET A 342 19.53 0.41 8.69
C MET A 342 20.68 -0.48 9.18
N GLU A 343 21.03 -0.37 10.47
CA GLU A 343 22.02 -1.25 11.09
C GLU A 343 21.62 -2.71 10.90
N PRO A 344 22.56 -3.63 10.56
CA PRO A 344 22.27 -5.05 10.42
C PRO A 344 21.63 -5.64 11.68
N ILE A 345 20.68 -6.54 11.50
CA ILE A 345 20.09 -7.31 12.62
C ILE A 345 21.00 -8.50 12.98
N GLU A 346 20.75 -9.14 14.12
CA GLU A 346 21.41 -10.39 14.49
C GLU A 346 20.40 -11.53 14.47
N VAL A 347 20.76 -12.65 13.84
CA VAL A 347 19.87 -13.80 13.66
C VAL A 347 20.57 -15.13 13.84
N TYR A 348 19.81 -16.11 14.35
CA TYR A 348 20.12 -17.52 14.20
C TYR A 348 19.45 -18.07 12.95
N GLN A 349 20.16 -18.91 12.21
CA GLN A 349 19.63 -19.66 11.07
C GLN A 349 19.52 -21.14 11.43
N ILE A 350 18.36 -21.77 11.19
CA ILE A 350 18.13 -23.21 11.26
C ILE A 350 17.48 -23.64 9.95
N GLY A 351 18.14 -24.49 9.18
CA GLY A 351 17.65 -24.82 7.85
C GLY A 351 17.50 -23.58 6.97
N GLU A 352 16.30 -23.33 6.48
CA GLU A 352 15.96 -22.20 5.59
C GLU A 352 15.37 -21.00 6.35
N VAL A 353 15.20 -21.09 7.68
CA VAL A 353 14.51 -20.04 8.45
C VAL A 353 15.44 -19.30 9.38
N TYR A 354 15.04 -18.08 9.77
CA TYR A 354 15.78 -17.19 10.64
C TYR A 354 14.98 -16.82 11.88
N PHE A 355 15.68 -16.73 13.03
CA PHE A 355 15.15 -16.28 14.31
C PHE A 355 15.91 -15.04 14.77
N VAL A 356 15.21 -13.95 15.02
CA VAL A 356 15.82 -12.68 15.39
C VAL A 356 16.35 -12.73 16.82
N LEU A 357 17.65 -12.52 16.99
CA LEU A 357 18.32 -12.34 18.27
C LEU A 357 18.23 -10.87 18.71
N ASP A 358 18.67 -9.94 17.82
CA ASP A 358 18.45 -8.51 17.99
C ASP A 358 17.93 -7.88 16.69
N GLY A 359 17.00 -6.94 16.84
CA GLY A 359 16.46 -6.17 15.72
C GLY A 359 14.99 -6.41 15.38
N ASN A 360 14.18 -6.98 16.27
CA ASN A 360 12.74 -7.23 16.02
C ASN A 360 11.99 -5.99 15.51
N HIS A 361 12.25 -4.81 16.06
CA HIS A 361 11.66 -3.57 15.58
C HIS A 361 12.15 -3.17 14.19
N ARG A 362 13.42 -3.47 13.85
CA ARG A 362 13.98 -3.23 12.51
C ARG A 362 13.30 -4.11 11.47
N VAL A 363 13.08 -5.39 11.79
CA VAL A 363 12.30 -6.32 10.94
C VAL A 363 10.86 -5.81 10.77
N SER A 364 10.22 -5.38 11.86
CA SER A 364 8.85 -4.82 11.82
C SER A 364 8.75 -3.60 10.91
N VAL A 365 9.67 -2.65 11.03
CA VAL A 365 9.72 -1.45 10.18
C VAL A 365 10.02 -1.81 8.73
N ALA A 366 10.96 -2.71 8.47
CA ALA A 366 11.30 -3.16 7.12
C ALA A 366 10.10 -3.81 6.41
N ARG A 367 9.36 -4.69 7.12
CA ARG A 367 8.12 -5.29 6.57
C ARG A 367 7.00 -4.27 6.33
N GLN A 368 6.84 -3.28 7.22
CA GLN A 368 5.87 -2.22 7.02
C GLN A 368 6.21 -1.35 5.80
N ASN A 369 7.49 -1.22 5.46
CA ASN A 369 7.98 -0.54 4.27
C ASN A 369 8.04 -1.42 3.02
N HIS A 370 7.47 -2.64 3.08
CA HIS A 370 7.46 -3.59 1.96
C HIS A 370 8.84 -3.95 1.41
N GLU A 371 9.87 -3.90 2.26
CA GLU A 371 11.19 -4.41 1.88
C GLU A 371 11.14 -5.93 1.69
N SER A 372 11.90 -6.44 0.73
CA SER A 372 12.00 -7.89 0.51
C SER A 372 13.14 -8.53 1.30
N TYR A 373 14.16 -7.75 1.68
CA TYR A 373 15.39 -8.23 2.30
C TYR A 373 15.85 -7.30 3.40
N ILE A 374 16.66 -7.85 4.34
CA ILE A 374 17.33 -7.08 5.38
C ILE A 374 18.77 -7.57 5.54
N GLN A 375 19.70 -6.69 5.95
CA GLN A 375 21.06 -7.08 6.32
C GLN A 375 21.07 -7.68 7.71
N ALA A 376 21.78 -8.81 7.88
CA ALA A 376 21.86 -9.54 9.13
C ALA A 376 23.24 -10.15 9.35
N TYR A 377 23.70 -10.13 10.58
CA TYR A 377 24.76 -11.02 11.03
C TYR A 377 24.16 -12.39 11.34
N VAL A 378 24.58 -13.40 10.58
CA VAL A 378 23.99 -14.73 10.63
C VAL A 378 24.91 -15.69 11.41
N THR A 379 24.33 -16.34 12.42
CA THR A 379 24.91 -17.52 13.07
C THR A 379 24.10 -18.74 12.67
N LEU A 380 24.69 -19.63 11.89
CA LEU A 380 24.08 -20.91 11.51
C LEU A 380 24.12 -21.87 12.69
N ILE A 381 22.98 -22.53 12.93
CA ILE A 381 22.87 -23.68 13.82
C ILE A 381 22.73 -24.91 12.94
N GLU A 382 23.77 -25.68 12.82
CA GLU A 382 23.78 -26.94 12.10
C GLU A 382 23.03 -28.00 12.89
N THR A 383 22.01 -28.56 12.28
CA THR A 383 21.14 -29.59 12.85
C THR A 383 20.48 -30.39 11.73
N ASN A 384 20.06 -31.60 12.03
CA ASN A 384 19.30 -32.44 11.10
C ASN A 384 17.82 -32.02 10.96
N LEU A 385 17.39 -30.93 11.64
CA LEU A 385 16.00 -30.48 11.60
C LEU A 385 15.72 -29.62 10.34
N PRO A 386 14.92 -30.09 9.37
CA PRO A 386 14.66 -29.40 8.10
C PRO A 386 13.52 -28.40 8.28
N LEU A 387 13.82 -27.19 8.79
CA LEU A 387 12.82 -26.12 8.91
C LEU A 387 12.67 -25.33 7.63
N SER A 388 11.42 -25.00 7.28
CA SER A 388 11.04 -24.14 6.17
C SER A 388 10.19 -22.94 6.60
N PRO A 389 10.12 -21.83 5.82
CA PRO A 389 9.34 -20.65 6.16
C PRO A 389 7.82 -20.89 6.29
N GLU A 390 7.29 -21.95 5.67
CA GLU A 390 5.89 -22.35 5.70
C GLU A 390 5.51 -23.10 6.98
N ASP A 391 6.49 -23.63 7.73
CA ASP A 391 6.23 -24.44 8.92
C ASP A 391 5.54 -23.61 10.01
N ASP A 392 4.49 -24.20 10.58
CA ASP A 392 3.89 -23.70 11.81
C ASP A 392 4.43 -24.41 13.06
N ALA A 393 3.91 -24.08 14.25
CA ALA A 393 4.41 -24.64 15.50
C ALA A 393 4.16 -26.17 15.59
N GLU A 394 3.05 -26.67 15.01
CA GLU A 394 2.73 -28.11 14.99
C GLU A 394 3.67 -28.86 14.04
N ASP A 395 3.94 -28.30 12.85
CA ASP A 395 4.89 -28.84 11.89
C ASP A 395 6.28 -28.99 12.50
N ILE A 396 6.73 -27.99 13.25
CA ILE A 396 8.04 -28.01 13.91
C ILE A 396 8.10 -29.09 15.00
N ILE A 397 7.02 -29.26 15.78
CA ILE A 397 6.93 -30.32 16.79
C ILE A 397 7.00 -31.69 16.10
N LEU A 398 6.25 -31.89 15.03
CA LEU A 398 6.24 -33.14 14.26
C LEU A 398 7.63 -33.44 13.68
N LYS A 399 8.25 -32.50 13.01
CA LYS A 399 9.59 -32.64 12.43
C LYS A 399 10.63 -32.95 13.50
N THR A 400 10.55 -32.26 14.65
CA THR A 400 11.48 -32.49 15.76
C THR A 400 11.29 -33.88 16.38
N GLN A 401 10.05 -34.30 16.61
CA GLN A 401 9.76 -35.64 17.12
C GLN A 401 10.23 -36.72 16.12
N HIS A 402 10.01 -36.50 14.83
CA HIS A 402 10.48 -37.38 13.76
C HIS A 402 12.01 -37.53 13.79
N VAL A 403 12.75 -36.42 13.77
CA VAL A 403 14.22 -36.43 13.80
C VAL A 403 14.72 -37.15 15.06
N ASN A 404 14.18 -36.83 16.23
CA ASN A 404 14.55 -37.48 17.50
C ASN A 404 14.25 -38.99 17.48
N PHE A 405 13.14 -39.41 16.91
CA PHE A 405 12.75 -40.82 16.77
C PHE A 405 13.77 -41.54 15.87
N ILE A 406 14.04 -41.01 14.70
CA ILE A 406 14.99 -41.60 13.74
C ILE A 406 16.39 -41.68 14.31
N GLU A 407 16.88 -40.60 14.93
CA GLU A 407 18.20 -40.58 15.56
C GLU A 407 18.35 -41.60 16.72
N THR A 408 17.27 -41.80 17.47
CA THR A 408 17.27 -42.75 18.60
C THR A 408 17.17 -44.19 18.15
N THR A 409 16.34 -44.45 17.16
CA THR A 409 16.01 -45.83 16.73
C THR A 409 16.87 -46.35 15.59
N LYS A 410 17.46 -45.45 14.79
CA LYS A 410 18.19 -45.78 13.54
C LYS A 410 17.38 -46.62 12.55
N LEU A 411 16.05 -46.46 12.59
CA LEU A 411 15.14 -47.26 11.76
C LEU A 411 15.24 -46.93 10.28
N ASP A 412 15.61 -45.71 9.93
CA ASP A 412 15.91 -45.32 8.56
C ASP A 412 17.02 -46.15 7.91
N HIS A 413 18.05 -46.45 8.67
CA HIS A 413 19.14 -47.34 8.25
C HIS A 413 18.70 -48.83 8.20
N LEU A 414 17.88 -49.28 9.17
CA LEU A 414 17.41 -50.65 9.28
C LEU A 414 16.28 -51.00 8.27
N ARG A 415 15.49 -50.01 7.94
CA ARG A 415 14.29 -50.15 7.06
C ARG A 415 14.17 -48.97 6.08
N PRO A 416 15.11 -48.77 5.14
CA PRO A 416 15.23 -47.57 4.31
C PRO A 416 14.05 -47.36 3.31
N LYS A 417 13.14 -48.32 3.19
CA LYS A 417 11.96 -48.23 2.32
C LYS A 417 10.65 -47.88 3.05
N VAL A 418 10.72 -47.73 4.39
CA VAL A 418 9.54 -47.46 5.21
C VAL A 418 9.51 -45.96 5.51
N ASP A 419 8.38 -45.33 5.25
CA ASP A 419 8.12 -43.95 5.68
C ASP A 419 7.66 -43.99 7.15
N PHE A 420 8.43 -43.34 8.01
CA PHE A 420 8.15 -43.19 9.44
C PHE A 420 7.50 -41.86 9.78
N SER A 421 7.04 -41.07 8.79
CA SER A 421 6.36 -39.79 9.07
C SER A 421 5.00 -40.03 9.71
N VAL A 422 4.63 -39.14 10.64
CA VAL A 422 3.33 -39.13 11.31
C VAL A 422 2.67 -37.77 11.13
N THR A 423 1.35 -37.73 11.26
CA THR A 423 0.54 -36.56 10.95
C THR A 423 0.02 -35.81 12.18
N ALA A 424 0.31 -36.34 13.39
CA ALA A 424 -0.12 -35.68 14.63
C ALA A 424 0.96 -35.78 15.72
N PRO A 425 1.15 -34.73 16.55
CA PRO A 425 2.10 -34.75 17.66
C PRO A 425 1.81 -35.88 18.66
N GLY A 426 2.87 -36.48 19.21
CA GLY A 426 2.76 -37.53 20.23
C GLY A 426 2.53 -38.95 19.71
N GLN A 427 2.65 -39.19 18.39
CA GLN A 427 2.55 -40.52 17.78
C GLN A 427 3.87 -41.31 17.76
N TYR A 428 5.00 -40.64 18.09
CA TYR A 428 6.33 -41.27 18.22
C TYR A 428 6.58 -41.77 19.61
#